data_57a8c88c559a6deb53ffa9167359b306
#
_entry.id   57a8c88c559a6deb53ffa9167359b306
#
_cell.length_a   1.000
_cell.length_b   1.000
_cell.length_c   1.000
_cell.angle_alpha   90.00
_cell.angle_beta   90.00
_cell.angle_gamma   90.00
#
_symmetry.space_group_name_H-M   'P 1'
#
loop_
_entity.id
_entity.type
_entity.pdbx_description
1 polymer ?
#
loop_
_entity_poly.entity_id
_entity_poly.type
_entity_poly.pdbx_seq_one_letter_code
_entity_poly.pdbx_strand_id
1 'polypeptide(L)'
;ASASIDFYKKNNVIDELWNKGRYIEDGFNSVIDKHLISKRISLAGYPVRLMVNTHDDNGIQDSNLASLYQQEMFRHGILCFSGVLMLSYSHSEKDLDLLIGAFDETCKVIKKYLDSGEAIDGYLQCVPGTPVFKGLRERNAVSN
;
A
#
# COMPACT_ATOMS: atom_id res chain seq x y z
N ALA A 1 -3.01 6.99 29.49
CA ALA A 1 -1.92 7.83 28.91
C ALA A 1 -0.57 7.58 29.59
N SER A 2 -0.46 7.58 30.92
CA SER A 2 0.82 7.40 31.64
C SER A 2 1.48 6.05 31.32
N ALA A 3 0.75 4.95 31.41
CA ALA A 3 1.28 3.59 31.16
C ALA A 3 1.86 3.43 29.73
N SER A 4 1.23 4.04 28.72
CA SER A 4 1.74 4.00 27.35
C SER A 4 3.06 4.77 27.23
N ILE A 5 3.16 5.95 27.86
CA ILE A 5 4.39 6.75 27.85
C ILE A 5 5.53 6.00 28.54
N ASP A 6 5.25 5.36 29.67
CA ASP A 6 6.23 4.58 30.43
C ASP A 6 6.70 3.36 29.62
N PHE A 7 5.79 2.70 28.88
CA PHE A 7 6.12 1.62 27.98
C PHE A 7 7.05 2.08 26.85
N TYR A 8 6.73 3.21 26.19
CA TYR A 8 7.56 3.79 25.13
C TYR A 8 8.98 4.12 25.60
N LYS A 9 9.10 4.69 26.83
CA LYS A 9 10.41 5.02 27.40
C LYS A 9 11.25 3.79 27.73
N LYS A 10 10.61 2.68 28.14
CA LYS A 10 11.30 1.45 28.57
C LYS A 10 11.69 0.52 27.42
N ASN A 11 10.99 0.54 26.31
CA ASN A 11 11.07 -0.49 25.27
C ASN A 11 11.58 0.00 23.91
N ASN A 12 12.14 1.21 23.85
CA ASN A 12 12.70 1.78 22.61
C ASN A 12 11.75 1.65 21.38
N VAL A 13 10.45 1.84 21.61
CA VAL A 13 9.39 1.57 20.62
C VAL A 13 9.57 2.35 19.33
N ILE A 14 10.08 3.59 19.42
CA ILE A 14 10.21 4.48 18.25
C ILE A 14 11.25 3.92 17.29
N ASP A 15 12.44 3.59 17.76
CA ASP A 15 13.51 3.06 16.90
C ASP A 15 13.12 1.72 16.28
N GLU A 16 12.46 0.86 17.08
CA GLU A 16 11.92 -0.42 16.60
C GLU A 16 10.92 -0.23 15.45
N LEU A 17 9.98 0.71 15.58
CA LEU A 17 9.02 1.01 14.50
C LEU A 17 9.74 1.55 13.26
N TRP A 18 10.74 2.42 13.41
CA TRP A 18 11.52 2.93 12.30
C TRP A 18 12.34 1.82 11.61
N ASN A 19 12.92 0.89 12.37
CA ASN A 19 13.66 -0.26 11.83
C ASN A 19 12.73 -1.18 11.01
N LYS A 20 11.58 -1.55 11.60
CA LYS A 20 10.56 -2.36 10.91
C LYS A 20 10.05 -1.65 9.65
N GLY A 21 9.83 -0.35 9.74
CA GLY A 21 9.38 0.45 8.60
C GLY A 21 10.39 0.46 7.46
N ARG A 22 11.67 0.67 7.75
CA ARG A 22 12.74 0.59 6.73
C ARG A 22 12.83 -0.79 6.11
N TYR A 23 12.72 -1.84 6.90
CA TYR A 23 12.71 -3.22 6.40
C TYR A 23 11.61 -3.46 5.36
N ILE A 24 10.38 -2.96 5.63
CA ILE A 24 9.27 -3.05 4.68
C ILE A 24 9.51 -2.17 3.46
N GLU A 25 9.98 -0.95 3.64
CA GLU A 25 10.27 -0.01 2.54
C GLU A 25 11.29 -0.60 1.56
N ASP A 26 12.38 -1.16 2.07
CA ASP A 26 13.42 -1.82 1.26
C ASP A 26 12.86 -3.07 0.55
N GLY A 27 12.11 -3.89 1.27
CA GLY A 27 11.46 -5.07 0.71
C GLY A 27 10.47 -4.74 -0.41
N PHE A 28 9.63 -3.73 -0.21
CA PHE A 28 8.66 -3.28 -1.21
C PHE A 28 9.34 -2.66 -2.44
N ASN A 29 10.35 -1.82 -2.25
CA ASN A 29 11.13 -1.27 -3.35
C ASN A 29 11.80 -2.39 -4.17
N SER A 30 12.39 -3.39 -3.52
CA SER A 30 12.96 -4.56 -4.18
C SER A 30 11.93 -5.33 -5.02
N VAL A 31 10.70 -5.49 -4.52
CA VAL A 31 9.60 -6.13 -5.25
C VAL A 31 9.16 -5.30 -6.45
N ILE A 32 9.00 -3.98 -6.29
CA ILE A 32 8.64 -3.06 -7.38
C ILE A 32 9.67 -3.14 -8.51
N ASP A 33 10.95 -3.13 -8.17
CA ASP A 33 12.05 -3.24 -9.15
C ASP A 33 12.09 -4.61 -9.82
N LYS A 34 11.91 -5.70 -9.06
CA LYS A 34 11.82 -7.07 -9.57
C LYS A 34 10.75 -7.23 -10.65
N HIS A 35 9.60 -6.60 -10.46
CA HIS A 35 8.47 -6.67 -11.41
C HIS A 35 8.50 -5.58 -12.47
N LEU A 36 9.45 -4.63 -12.43
CA LEU A 36 9.59 -3.52 -13.37
C LEU A 36 8.32 -2.64 -13.46
N ILE A 37 7.69 -2.38 -12.31
CA ILE A 37 6.42 -1.63 -12.23
C ILE A 37 6.55 -0.26 -11.51
N SER A 38 7.75 0.27 -11.40
CA SER A 38 8.03 1.54 -10.70
C SER A 38 7.30 2.77 -11.27
N LYS A 39 6.88 2.72 -12.54
CA LYS A 39 6.04 3.76 -13.13
C LYS A 39 4.56 3.68 -12.69
N ARG A 40 4.13 2.52 -12.24
CA ARG A 40 2.72 2.24 -11.90
C ARG A 40 2.49 2.16 -10.40
N ILE A 41 3.51 1.76 -9.62
CA ILE A 41 3.47 1.67 -8.16
C ILE A 41 4.66 2.41 -7.58
N SER A 42 4.40 3.25 -6.58
CA SER A 42 5.43 3.95 -5.82
C SER A 42 5.12 3.96 -4.33
N LEU A 43 6.14 4.15 -3.52
CA LEU A 43 6.01 4.34 -2.08
C LEU A 43 6.10 5.82 -1.73
N ALA A 44 5.33 6.24 -0.73
CA ALA A 44 5.37 7.59 -0.17
C ALA A 44 5.18 7.55 1.34
N GLY A 45 5.51 8.65 2.01
CA GLY A 45 5.37 8.79 3.46
C GLY A 45 6.66 8.48 4.20
N TYR A 46 6.52 8.17 5.49
CA TYR A 46 7.63 7.78 6.34
C TYR A 46 7.66 6.26 6.52
N PRO A 47 8.83 5.64 6.75
CA PRO A 47 8.95 4.20 6.98
C PRO A 47 7.92 3.63 7.96
N VAL A 48 7.65 4.35 9.05
CA VAL A 48 6.66 3.94 10.06
C VAL A 48 5.20 4.03 9.59
N ARG A 49 4.94 4.71 8.48
CA ARG A 49 3.62 4.90 7.89
C ARG A 49 3.75 5.07 6.38
N LEU A 50 4.13 4.00 5.71
CA LEU A 50 4.24 3.97 4.26
C LEU A 50 2.87 3.99 3.59
N MET A 51 2.84 4.57 2.42
CA MET A 51 1.69 4.56 1.51
C MET A 51 2.12 3.96 0.18
N VAL A 52 1.35 3.02 -0.32
CA VAL A 52 1.48 2.50 -1.68
C VAL A 52 0.57 3.32 -2.59
N ASN A 53 1.17 4.03 -3.53
CA ASN A 53 0.47 4.82 -4.53
C ASN A 53 0.47 4.07 -5.87
N THR A 54 -0.64 4.20 -6.60
CA THR A 54 -0.83 3.62 -7.92
C THR A 54 -1.02 4.72 -8.95
N HIS A 55 -0.44 4.56 -10.14
CA HIS A 55 -0.43 5.57 -11.19
C HIS A 55 -0.83 4.98 -12.52
N ASP A 56 -1.45 5.79 -13.38
CA ASP A 56 -1.63 5.50 -14.80
C ASP A 56 -0.34 5.80 -15.60
N ASP A 57 -0.40 5.66 -16.90
CA ASP A 57 0.76 5.90 -17.78
C ASP A 57 1.19 7.38 -17.84
N ASN A 58 0.32 8.29 -17.39
CA ASN A 58 0.59 9.73 -17.31
C ASN A 58 1.06 10.17 -15.92
N GLY A 59 1.20 9.22 -14.98
CA GLY A 59 1.58 9.49 -13.59
C GLY A 59 0.44 10.04 -12.72
N ILE A 60 -0.81 9.97 -13.21
CA ILE A 60 -2.00 10.36 -12.45
C ILE A 60 -2.44 9.18 -11.58
N GLN A 61 -2.99 9.46 -10.41
CA GLN A 61 -3.49 8.42 -9.51
C GLN A 61 -4.51 7.51 -10.19
N ASP A 62 -4.24 6.20 -10.19
CA ASP A 62 -5.09 5.17 -10.78
C ASP A 62 -5.90 4.45 -9.68
N SER A 63 -7.18 4.83 -9.55
CA SER A 63 -8.09 4.23 -8.57
C SER A 63 -8.48 2.78 -8.89
N ASN A 64 -8.46 2.41 -10.17
CA ASN A 64 -8.73 1.04 -10.59
C ASN A 64 -7.59 0.12 -10.18
N LEU A 65 -6.36 0.54 -10.45
CA LEU A 65 -5.17 -0.19 -10.02
C LEU A 65 -5.05 -0.24 -8.49
N ALA A 66 -5.45 0.85 -7.78
CA ALA A 66 -5.54 0.84 -6.31
C ALA A 66 -6.53 -0.21 -5.80
N SER A 67 -7.67 -0.37 -6.48
CA SER A 67 -8.68 -1.37 -6.14
C SER A 67 -8.16 -2.79 -6.36
N LEU A 68 -7.45 -3.04 -7.45
CA LEU A 68 -6.80 -4.32 -7.72
C LEU A 68 -5.73 -4.63 -6.66
N TYR A 69 -4.88 -3.66 -6.33
CA TYR A 69 -3.91 -3.79 -5.26
C TYR A 69 -4.56 -4.20 -3.94
N GLN A 70 -5.61 -3.50 -3.50
CA GLN A 70 -6.30 -3.82 -2.25
C GLN A 70 -6.94 -5.21 -2.29
N GLN A 71 -7.59 -5.57 -3.39
CA GLN A 71 -8.20 -6.89 -3.57
C GLN A 71 -7.18 -8.01 -3.41
N GLU A 72 -6.03 -7.89 -4.07
CA GLU A 72 -5.00 -8.92 -4.01
C GLU A 72 -4.35 -8.99 -2.62
N MET A 73 -4.06 -7.85 -1.98
CA MET A 73 -3.58 -7.85 -0.59
C MET A 73 -4.55 -8.54 0.35
N PHE A 74 -5.88 -8.32 0.21
CA PHE A 74 -6.90 -9.04 0.99
C PHE A 74 -6.91 -10.54 0.73
N ARG A 75 -6.71 -10.98 -0.51
CA ARG A 75 -6.61 -12.41 -0.85
C ARG A 75 -5.45 -13.10 -0.13
N HIS A 76 -4.39 -12.35 0.14
CA HIS A 76 -3.24 -12.81 0.91
C HIS A 76 -3.34 -12.55 2.41
N GLY A 77 -4.53 -12.17 2.91
CA GLY A 77 -4.81 -11.97 4.33
C GLY A 77 -4.29 -10.65 4.91
N ILE A 78 -3.88 -9.71 4.07
CA ILE A 78 -3.37 -8.40 4.50
C ILE A 78 -4.47 -7.35 4.40
N LEU A 79 -4.90 -6.84 5.54
CA LEU A 79 -5.82 -5.71 5.62
C LEU A 79 -5.04 -4.38 5.48
N CYS A 80 -5.16 -3.73 4.34
CA CYS A 80 -4.63 -2.39 4.13
C CYS A 80 -5.76 -1.42 3.75
N PHE A 81 -5.70 -0.19 4.28
CA PHE A 81 -6.71 0.83 3.99
C PHE A 81 -6.13 1.87 3.04
N SER A 82 -6.68 1.96 1.82
CA SER A 82 -6.25 2.94 0.80
C SER A 82 -4.74 2.99 0.58
N GLY A 83 -4.07 1.83 0.58
CA GLY A 83 -2.62 1.74 0.40
C GLY A 83 -1.78 2.11 1.63
N VAL A 84 -2.40 2.57 2.73
CA VAL A 84 -1.66 2.94 3.94
C VAL A 84 -1.29 1.70 4.74
N LEU A 85 0.00 1.56 5.03
CA LEU A 85 0.54 0.52 5.92
C LEU A 85 0.69 1.09 7.33
N MET A 86 0.04 0.46 8.29
CA MET A 86 0.09 0.86 9.70
C MET A 86 0.89 -0.17 10.51
N LEU A 87 2.13 0.17 10.82
CA LEU A 87 2.99 -0.68 11.63
C LEU A 87 2.63 -0.62 13.10
N SER A 88 2.79 -1.76 13.77
CA SER A 88 2.68 -1.90 15.21
C SER A 88 3.98 -2.43 15.81
N TYR A 89 4.28 -2.03 17.04
CA TYR A 89 5.40 -2.58 17.81
C TYR A 89 5.33 -4.10 17.95
N SER A 90 4.11 -4.66 18.04
CA SER A 90 3.85 -6.08 18.20
C SER A 90 4.04 -6.91 16.91
N HIS A 91 4.16 -6.29 15.74
CA HIS A 91 4.48 -7.06 14.54
C HIS A 91 5.85 -7.71 14.66
N SER A 92 5.90 -9.02 14.45
CA SER A 92 7.15 -9.80 14.44
C SER A 92 7.82 -9.71 13.06
N GLU A 93 9.08 -10.12 12.96
CA GLU A 93 9.78 -10.25 11.66
C GLU A 93 9.00 -11.15 10.69
N LYS A 94 8.41 -12.25 11.21
CA LYS A 94 7.56 -13.13 10.41
C LYS A 94 6.35 -12.41 9.82
N ASP A 95 5.74 -11.49 10.55
CA ASP A 95 4.61 -10.70 10.03
C ASP A 95 5.07 -9.74 8.93
N LEU A 96 6.29 -9.17 9.06
CA LEU A 96 6.87 -8.32 8.02
C LEU A 96 7.20 -9.11 6.76
N ASP A 97 7.77 -10.32 6.89
CA ASP A 97 8.06 -11.21 5.78
C ASP A 97 6.77 -11.66 5.06
N LEU A 98 5.72 -11.98 5.81
CA LEU A 98 4.40 -12.28 5.24
C LEU A 98 3.84 -11.09 4.46
N LEU A 99 3.99 -9.87 4.97
CA LEU A 99 3.54 -8.66 4.29
C LEU A 99 4.30 -8.45 2.98
N ILE A 100 5.64 -8.60 2.97
CA ILE A 100 6.46 -8.47 1.76
C ILE A 100 6.11 -9.57 0.75
N GLY A 101 5.91 -10.80 1.21
CA GLY A 101 5.48 -11.91 0.36
C GLY A 101 4.11 -11.69 -0.27
N ALA A 102 3.14 -11.20 0.50
CA ALA A 102 1.81 -10.83 -0.01
C ALA A 102 1.89 -9.71 -1.06
N PHE A 103 2.77 -8.73 -0.84
CA PHE A 103 3.00 -7.66 -1.80
C PHE A 103 3.65 -8.18 -3.09
N ASP A 104 4.60 -9.12 -3.01
CA ASP A 104 5.22 -9.75 -4.18
C ASP A 104 4.18 -10.50 -5.03
N GLU A 105 3.33 -11.30 -4.41
CA GLU A 105 2.24 -12.00 -5.11
C GLU A 105 1.23 -11.02 -5.73
N THR A 106 0.88 -9.95 -5.01
CA THR A 106 0.03 -8.87 -5.53
C THR A 106 0.65 -8.21 -6.75
N CYS A 107 1.95 -7.89 -6.70
CA CYS A 107 2.68 -7.29 -7.83
C CYS A 107 2.76 -8.20 -9.06
N LYS A 108 2.80 -9.53 -8.89
CA LYS A 108 2.70 -10.50 -10.01
C LYS A 108 1.38 -10.36 -10.74
N VAL A 109 0.27 -10.28 -10.02
CA VAL A 109 -1.06 -10.12 -10.62
C VAL A 109 -1.17 -8.77 -11.32
N ILE A 110 -0.69 -7.70 -10.69
CA ILE A 110 -0.66 -6.36 -11.27
C ILE A 110 0.18 -6.35 -12.56
N LYS A 111 1.38 -6.94 -12.52
CA LYS A 111 2.24 -7.05 -13.72
C LYS A 111 1.56 -7.80 -14.84
N LYS A 112 0.91 -8.92 -14.54
CA LYS A 112 0.13 -9.69 -15.53
C LYS A 112 -0.99 -8.85 -16.15
N TYR A 113 -1.73 -8.10 -15.33
CA TYR A 113 -2.75 -7.17 -15.81
C TYR A 113 -2.15 -6.11 -16.75
N LEU A 114 -1.08 -5.45 -16.34
CA LEU A 114 -0.42 -4.41 -17.13
C LEU A 114 0.12 -4.91 -18.48
N ASP A 115 0.60 -6.15 -18.52
CA ASP A 115 1.16 -6.77 -19.74
C ASP A 115 0.06 -7.31 -20.68
N SER A 116 -1.12 -7.62 -20.15
CA SER A 116 -2.20 -8.24 -20.95
C SER A 116 -2.88 -7.25 -21.90
N GLY A 117 -2.87 -5.96 -21.57
CA GLY A 117 -3.66 -4.95 -22.27
C GLY A 117 -5.19 -5.12 -22.17
N GLU A 118 -5.65 -6.03 -21.29
CA GLU A 118 -7.07 -6.29 -21.05
C GLU A 118 -7.69 -5.21 -20.17
N ALA A 119 -9.02 -5.09 -20.21
CA ALA A 119 -9.73 -4.24 -19.28
C ALA A 119 -9.62 -4.76 -17.84
N ILE A 120 -9.48 -3.87 -16.88
CA ILE A 120 -9.31 -4.23 -15.45
C ILE A 120 -10.51 -4.98 -14.88
N ASP A 121 -11.69 -4.82 -15.48
CA ASP A 121 -12.93 -5.50 -15.08
C ASP A 121 -12.78 -7.03 -15.04
N GLY A 122 -11.91 -7.59 -15.90
CA GLY A 122 -11.57 -9.02 -15.89
C GLY A 122 -10.76 -9.47 -14.65
N TYR A 123 -10.15 -8.55 -13.95
CA TYR A 123 -9.30 -8.79 -12.77
C TYR A 123 -9.99 -8.42 -11.45
N LEU A 124 -10.97 -7.52 -11.48
CA LEU A 124 -11.70 -7.08 -10.29
C LEU A 124 -12.91 -7.96 -10.03
N GLN A 125 -13.12 -8.31 -8.74
CA GLN A 125 -14.30 -9.04 -8.28
C GLN A 125 -15.42 -8.13 -7.78
N CYS A 126 -15.15 -6.83 -7.67
CA CYS A 126 -16.11 -5.83 -7.20
C CYS A 126 -15.93 -4.52 -7.98
N VAL A 127 -16.90 -3.65 -7.90
CA VAL A 127 -16.81 -2.29 -8.45
C VAL A 127 -15.64 -1.56 -7.79
N PRO A 128 -14.78 -0.88 -8.58
CA PRO A 128 -13.67 -0.10 -8.02
C PRO A 128 -14.14 0.87 -6.93
N GLY A 129 -13.40 0.92 -5.84
CA GLY A 129 -13.70 1.82 -4.73
C GLY A 129 -13.60 3.28 -5.17
N THR A 130 -14.65 4.06 -4.90
CA THR A 130 -14.59 5.51 -5.05
C THR A 130 -14.04 6.15 -3.78
N PRO A 131 -13.14 7.15 -3.86
CA PRO A 131 -12.67 7.85 -2.67
C PRO A 131 -13.84 8.41 -1.87
N VAL A 132 -13.94 8.04 -0.59
CA VAL A 132 -15.01 8.53 0.32
C VAL A 132 -14.88 10.04 0.55
N PHE A 133 -13.65 10.54 0.51
CA PHE A 133 -13.36 11.96 0.67
C PHE A 133 -12.91 12.55 -0.67
N LYS A 134 -13.85 13.13 -1.40
CA LYS A 134 -13.51 14.03 -2.52
C LYS A 134 -12.91 15.31 -1.95
N GLY A 135 -11.77 15.73 -2.45
CA GLY A 135 -11.15 16.99 -2.05
C GLY A 135 -12.13 18.17 -2.25
N LEU A 136 -12.02 19.22 -1.42
CA LEU A 136 -12.89 20.41 -1.49
C LEU A 136 -12.90 21.08 -2.88
N ARG A 137 -11.82 20.90 -3.68
CA ARG A 137 -11.72 21.44 -5.05
C ARG A 137 -12.66 20.75 -6.05
N GLU A 138 -12.92 19.45 -5.90
CA GLU A 138 -13.81 18.72 -6.81
C GLU A 138 -15.29 19.00 -6.52
N ARG A 139 -15.64 19.34 -5.28
CA ARG A 139 -17.03 19.70 -4.90
C ARG A 139 -17.49 21.02 -5.53
N ASN A 140 -16.58 21.95 -5.80
CA ASN A 140 -16.88 23.24 -6.41
C ASN A 140 -16.92 23.22 -7.95
N ALA A 141 -16.42 22.16 -8.59
CA ALA A 141 -16.43 22.01 -10.05
C ALA A 141 -17.77 21.48 -10.60
N VAL A 142 -18.64 20.95 -9.74
CA VAL A 142 -19.95 20.38 -10.13
C VAL A 142 -21.11 21.38 -9.96
N SER A 143 -20.83 22.60 -9.48
CA SER A 143 -21.84 23.63 -9.15
C SER A 143 -21.87 24.81 -10.12
N ASN A 144 -21.34 24.68 -11.34
CA ASN A 144 -21.48 25.68 -12.43
C ASN A 144 -22.06 25.05 -13.67
#